data_d04b29c341401c684809846bd7c119aa
#
_entry.id   d04b29c341401c684809846bd7c119aa
#
_cell.length_a   1.000
_cell.length_b   1.000
_cell.length_c   1.000
_cell.angle_alpha   90.00
_cell.angle_beta   90.00
_cell.angle_gamma   90.00
#
_symmetry.space_group_name_H-M   'P 1'
#
loop_
_entity.id
_entity.type
_entity.pdbx_description
1 polymer ?
#
loop_
_entity_poly.entity_id
_entity_poly.type
_entity_poly.pdbx_seq_one_letter_code
_entity_poly.pdbx_strand_id
1 'polypeptide(L)'
;MSQWRITADFSDDGNPITSNWELADTDGYGSLGSNMTESSGVFTFPATGIYFIQFITSHTADNIDGLLQIQVETTTNGTNFGGASEQMCGISRASDANTFVTSFVFDVTNVSTHKCRFVVASVSSDTTTHGHSSQNETHATFIKLGDT
;
A
#
# COMPACT_ATOMS: atom_id res chain seq x y z
N MET A 1 -14.50 -5.77 2.20
CA MET A 1 -13.05 -6.07 2.43
C MET A 1 -12.43 -6.47 1.11
N SER A 2 -11.28 -5.91 0.76
CA SER A 2 -10.49 -6.32 -0.41
C SER A 2 -9.00 -6.24 -0.10
N GLN A 3 -8.21 -7.06 -0.80
CA GLN A 3 -6.75 -7.01 -0.76
C GLN A 3 -6.19 -6.80 -2.16
N TRP A 4 -5.19 -5.96 -2.25
CA TRP A 4 -4.48 -5.62 -3.48
C TRP A 4 -3.00 -5.83 -3.27
N ARG A 5 -2.34 -6.50 -4.20
CA ARG A 5 -0.91 -6.82 -4.15
C ARG A 5 -0.14 -6.15 -5.28
N ILE A 6 1.15 -6.02 -5.09
CA ILE A 6 2.10 -5.69 -6.15
C ILE A 6 2.54 -7.00 -6.81
N THR A 7 2.48 -7.06 -8.13
CA THR A 7 2.72 -8.29 -8.90
C THR A 7 4.18 -8.48 -9.34
N ALA A 8 5.02 -7.45 -9.22
CA ALA A 8 6.41 -7.48 -9.67
C ALA A 8 7.31 -6.67 -8.74
N ASP A 9 8.53 -7.13 -8.56
CA ASP A 9 9.58 -6.43 -7.81
C ASP A 9 9.92 -5.07 -8.43
N PHE A 10 10.37 -4.13 -7.59
CA PHE A 10 10.96 -2.87 -8.02
C PHE A 10 12.05 -2.42 -7.04
N SER A 11 13.05 -1.66 -7.53
CA SER A 11 14.22 -1.25 -6.74
C SER A 11 14.40 0.27 -6.66
N ASP A 12 13.41 1.03 -7.10
CA ASP A 12 13.38 2.49 -7.01
C ASP A 12 12.28 2.95 -6.05
N ASP A 13 12.24 4.24 -5.76
CA ASP A 13 11.13 4.83 -5.02
C ASP A 13 9.80 4.59 -5.76
N GLY A 14 8.82 4.05 -5.05
CA GLY A 14 7.41 4.05 -5.42
C GLY A 14 6.69 5.22 -4.75
N ASN A 15 6.96 6.45 -5.18
CA ASN A 15 6.43 7.67 -4.56
C ASN A 15 5.52 8.48 -5.51
N PRO A 16 4.25 8.08 -5.65
CA PRO A 16 3.59 6.86 -5.15
C PRO A 16 3.85 5.63 -6.05
N ILE A 17 3.47 4.44 -5.56
CA ILE A 17 3.45 3.21 -6.38
C ILE A 17 2.30 3.31 -7.38
N THR A 18 2.60 3.47 -8.67
CA THR A 18 1.61 3.76 -9.72
C THR A 18 1.25 2.57 -10.60
N SER A 19 1.95 1.44 -10.48
CA SER A 19 1.80 0.29 -11.37
C SER A 19 1.90 -1.05 -10.65
N ASN A 20 1.60 -2.11 -11.36
CA ASN A 20 1.66 -3.49 -10.89
C ASN A 20 0.68 -3.82 -9.74
N TRP A 21 -0.34 -3.00 -9.51
CA TRP A 21 -1.40 -3.31 -8.57
C TRP A 21 -2.39 -4.31 -9.18
N GLU A 22 -2.71 -5.35 -8.42
CA GLU A 22 -3.66 -6.39 -8.78
C GLU A 22 -4.56 -6.70 -7.58
N LEU A 23 -5.86 -6.85 -7.84
CA LEU A 23 -6.77 -7.43 -6.83
C LEU A 23 -6.38 -8.88 -6.60
N ALA A 24 -6.12 -9.27 -5.36
CA ALA A 24 -5.77 -10.66 -5.04
C ALA A 24 -6.87 -11.61 -5.54
N ASP A 25 -6.49 -12.69 -6.23
CA ASP A 25 -7.38 -13.60 -6.95
C ASP A 25 -7.00 -15.09 -6.85
N THR A 26 -5.95 -15.41 -6.09
CA THR A 26 -5.39 -16.76 -5.99
C THR A 26 -5.61 -17.40 -4.62
N ASP A 27 -5.44 -18.72 -4.54
CA ASP A 27 -5.35 -19.52 -3.31
C ASP A 27 -6.54 -19.33 -2.33
N GLY A 28 -7.74 -19.23 -2.87
CA GLY A 28 -8.95 -19.11 -2.07
C GLY A 28 -9.24 -17.70 -1.56
N TYR A 29 -8.63 -16.68 -2.17
CA TYR A 29 -8.97 -15.30 -1.88
C TYR A 29 -10.48 -15.07 -1.94
N GLY A 30 -11.00 -14.35 -0.95
CA GLY A 30 -12.39 -13.93 -0.88
C GLY A 30 -12.51 -12.45 -0.54
N SER A 31 -13.41 -11.76 -1.20
CA SER A 31 -13.80 -10.40 -0.85
C SER A 31 -15.11 -10.37 -0.07
N LEU A 32 -15.31 -9.36 0.74
CA LEU A 32 -16.58 -9.10 1.42
C LEU A 32 -17.13 -7.75 0.98
N GLY A 33 -18.30 -7.77 0.32
CA GLY A 33 -18.90 -6.57 -0.28
C GLY A 33 -18.18 -6.13 -1.57
N SER A 34 -18.32 -4.86 -1.93
CA SER A 34 -17.70 -4.30 -3.12
C SER A 34 -16.20 -4.02 -2.90
N ASN A 35 -15.39 -4.31 -3.89
CA ASN A 35 -13.96 -4.05 -3.87
C ASN A 35 -13.65 -2.56 -4.08
N MET A 36 -12.45 -2.15 -3.64
CA MET A 36 -11.83 -0.91 -4.13
C MET A 36 -11.68 -0.96 -5.65
N THR A 37 -11.60 0.19 -6.29
CA THR A 37 -11.11 0.30 -7.67
C THR A 37 -9.77 1.04 -7.66
N GLU A 38 -8.87 0.59 -8.53
CA GLU A 38 -7.52 1.14 -8.65
C GLU A 38 -7.31 1.72 -10.04
N SER A 39 -6.61 2.85 -10.13
CA SER A 39 -6.14 3.43 -11.39
C SER A 39 -4.87 4.23 -11.15
N SER A 40 -3.77 3.80 -11.75
CA SER A 40 -2.45 4.45 -11.65
C SER A 40 -2.01 4.69 -10.19
N GLY A 41 -2.19 3.70 -9.33
CA GLY A 41 -1.83 3.74 -7.91
C GLY A 41 -2.85 4.44 -7.00
N VAL A 42 -3.92 5.00 -7.56
CA VAL A 42 -4.96 5.69 -6.79
C VAL A 42 -6.14 4.76 -6.56
N PHE A 43 -6.47 4.57 -5.29
CA PHE A 43 -7.59 3.73 -4.84
C PHE A 43 -8.82 4.56 -4.54
N THR A 44 -9.95 4.17 -5.13
CA THR A 44 -11.27 4.78 -4.92
C THR A 44 -12.15 3.83 -4.12
N PHE A 45 -12.81 4.37 -3.10
CA PHE A 45 -13.69 3.62 -2.20
C PHE A 45 -15.05 3.34 -2.85
N PRO A 46 -15.62 2.12 -2.67
CA PRO A 46 -16.90 1.76 -3.28
C PRO A 46 -18.13 2.41 -2.62
N ALA A 47 -18.00 2.88 -1.39
CA ALA A 47 -19.06 3.52 -0.62
C ALA A 47 -18.45 4.43 0.46
N THR A 48 -19.25 5.34 1.01
CA THR A 48 -18.89 6.09 2.23
C THR A 48 -18.82 5.17 3.45
N GLY A 49 -18.08 5.55 4.48
CA GLY A 49 -17.93 4.80 5.72
C GLY A 49 -16.54 4.92 6.32
N ILE A 50 -16.36 4.31 7.47
CA ILE A 50 -15.07 4.21 8.18
C ILE A 50 -14.30 3.01 7.65
N TYR A 51 -13.11 3.24 7.12
CA TYR A 51 -12.25 2.19 6.56
C TYR A 51 -10.97 2.03 7.37
N PHE A 52 -10.63 0.80 7.68
CA PHE A 52 -9.29 0.41 8.07
C PHE A 52 -8.48 0.10 6.80
N ILE A 53 -7.34 0.77 6.66
CA ILE A 53 -6.39 0.62 5.58
C ILE A 53 -5.10 0.12 6.20
N GLN A 54 -4.56 -0.99 5.71
CA GLN A 54 -3.25 -1.50 6.10
C GLN A 54 -2.38 -1.66 4.86
N PHE A 55 -1.14 -1.20 4.96
CA PHE A 55 -0.13 -1.39 3.93
C PHE A 55 1.04 -2.16 4.51
N ILE A 56 1.38 -3.25 3.87
CA ILE A 56 2.49 -4.15 4.23
C ILE A 56 3.45 -4.19 3.06
N THR A 57 4.74 -4.08 3.35
CA THR A 57 5.80 -4.15 2.34
C THR A 57 6.85 -5.17 2.75
N SER A 58 7.37 -5.89 1.77
CA SER A 58 8.47 -6.83 1.93
C SER A 58 9.69 -6.34 1.17
N HIS A 59 10.84 -6.33 1.81
CA HIS A 59 12.08 -5.81 1.22
C HIS A 59 13.26 -6.75 1.47
N THR A 60 14.19 -6.76 0.50
CA THR A 60 15.55 -7.24 0.72
C THR A 60 16.54 -6.17 0.27
N ALA A 61 17.73 -6.11 0.85
CA ALA A 61 18.77 -5.19 0.45
C ALA A 61 20.11 -5.89 0.33
N ASP A 62 20.83 -5.63 -0.76
CA ASP A 62 22.18 -6.16 -0.96
C ASP A 62 23.23 -5.44 -0.09
N ASN A 63 22.92 -4.21 0.35
CA ASN A 63 23.69 -3.42 1.29
C ASN A 63 22.80 -2.85 2.38
N ILE A 64 23.41 -2.16 3.36
CA ILE A 64 22.65 -1.45 4.41
C ILE A 64 21.82 -0.33 3.78
N ASP A 65 20.52 -0.33 4.06
CA ASP A 65 19.61 0.77 3.75
C ASP A 65 19.11 1.37 5.06
N GLY A 66 19.77 2.45 5.49
CA GLY A 66 19.58 3.01 6.83
C GLY A 66 18.29 3.81 7.01
N LEU A 67 17.60 4.15 5.91
CA LEU A 67 16.34 4.89 5.95
C LEU A 67 15.46 4.49 4.77
N LEU A 68 14.34 3.90 5.08
CA LEU A 68 13.28 3.55 4.14
C LEU A 68 11.97 4.03 4.75
N GLN A 69 11.08 4.56 3.94
CA GLN A 69 9.77 5.05 4.37
C GLN A 69 8.66 4.31 3.65
N ILE A 70 7.64 3.89 4.39
CA ILE A 70 6.39 3.43 3.82
C ILE A 70 5.24 4.30 4.32
N GLN A 71 4.30 4.68 3.43
CA GLN A 71 3.21 5.58 3.80
C GLN A 71 1.88 5.13 3.22
N VAL A 72 0.82 5.42 3.97
CA VAL A 72 -0.53 5.59 3.45
C VAL A 72 -0.75 7.08 3.26
N GLU A 73 -0.98 7.51 2.03
CA GLU A 73 -1.40 8.88 1.71
C GLU A 73 -2.89 8.92 1.40
N THR A 74 -3.56 9.97 1.85
CA THR A 74 -4.99 10.19 1.61
C THR A 74 -5.26 11.56 1.03
N THR A 75 -6.42 11.72 0.41
CA THR A 75 -6.97 13.00 -0.01
C THR A 75 -8.45 13.09 0.31
N THR A 76 -8.93 14.28 0.64
CA THR A 76 -10.35 14.60 0.83
C THR A 76 -10.89 15.52 -0.25
N ASN A 77 -10.05 16.00 -1.17
CA ASN A 77 -10.42 16.88 -2.30
C ASN A 77 -10.19 16.23 -3.68
N GLY A 78 -9.69 14.99 -3.73
CA GLY A 78 -9.46 14.22 -4.95
C GLY A 78 -8.16 14.53 -5.70
N THR A 79 -7.38 15.51 -5.27
CA THR A 79 -6.18 15.95 -5.99
C THR A 79 -4.94 16.09 -5.11
N ASN A 80 -5.09 16.66 -3.92
CA ASN A 80 -3.95 16.93 -3.03
C ASN A 80 -3.82 15.79 -2.02
N PHE A 81 -2.87 14.91 -2.25
CA PHE A 81 -2.54 13.82 -1.32
C PHE A 81 -1.56 14.29 -0.26
N GLY A 82 -1.72 13.78 0.95
CA GLY A 82 -0.80 13.99 2.06
C GLY A 82 -0.63 12.71 2.87
N GLY A 83 0.52 12.59 3.53
CA GLY A 83 0.81 11.46 4.42
C GLY A 83 -0.19 11.40 5.57
N ALA A 84 -0.93 10.29 5.65
CA ALA A 84 -1.89 10.03 6.71
C ALA A 84 -1.32 9.07 7.77
N SER A 85 -0.47 8.14 7.35
CA SER A 85 0.30 7.27 8.24
C SER A 85 1.64 6.95 7.60
N GLU A 86 2.70 6.99 8.39
CA GLU A 86 4.06 6.74 7.95
C GLU A 86 4.76 5.79 8.92
N GLN A 87 5.60 4.92 8.38
CA GLN A 87 6.57 4.15 9.13
C GLN A 87 7.95 4.39 8.53
N MET A 88 8.86 4.90 9.34
CA MET A 88 10.30 4.95 9.04
C MET A 88 10.95 3.66 9.50
N CYS A 89 11.79 3.10 8.68
CA CYS A 89 12.42 1.81 8.92
C CYS A 89 13.79 1.77 8.22
N GLY A 90 14.52 0.68 8.43
CA GLY A 90 15.81 0.49 7.79
C GLY A 90 16.21 -0.98 7.79
N ILE A 91 17.07 -1.33 6.85
CA ILE A 91 17.70 -2.64 6.73
C ILE A 91 19.14 -2.49 7.19
N SER A 92 19.47 -3.06 8.34
CA SER A 92 20.73 -2.82 9.04
C SER A 92 21.88 -3.75 8.63
N ARG A 93 21.58 -4.77 7.83
CA ARG A 93 22.57 -5.75 7.35
C ARG A 93 22.31 -6.10 5.89
N ALA A 94 23.40 -6.29 5.13
CA ALA A 94 23.32 -6.81 3.79
C ALA A 94 22.67 -8.20 3.76
N SER A 95 21.87 -8.44 2.73
CA SER A 95 21.14 -9.68 2.49
C SER A 95 20.05 -10.02 3.53
N ASP A 96 19.68 -9.07 4.39
CA ASP A 96 18.53 -9.23 5.27
C ASP A 96 17.22 -8.97 4.53
N ALA A 97 16.19 -9.73 4.89
CA ALA A 97 14.81 -9.49 4.48
C ALA A 97 14.02 -8.87 5.64
N ASN A 98 13.25 -7.85 5.35
CA ASN A 98 12.42 -7.14 6.34
C ASN A 98 11.02 -6.90 5.81
N THR A 99 10.05 -6.93 6.72
CA THR A 99 8.65 -6.59 6.45
C THR A 99 8.25 -5.40 7.31
N PHE A 100 7.66 -4.39 6.69
CA PHE A 100 7.19 -3.19 7.37
C PHE A 100 5.68 -3.04 7.20
N VAL A 101 5.04 -2.44 8.20
CA VAL A 101 3.58 -2.31 8.26
C VAL A 101 3.22 -0.91 8.72
N THR A 102 2.32 -0.27 7.99
CA THR A 102 1.64 0.95 8.44
C THR A 102 0.13 0.82 8.26
N SER A 103 -0.66 1.54 9.03
CA SER A 103 -2.11 1.48 8.93
C SER A 103 -2.76 2.81 9.28
N PHE A 104 -3.96 3.04 8.73
CA PHE A 104 -4.74 4.24 8.96
C PHE A 104 -6.23 3.92 9.01
N VAL A 105 -6.97 4.62 9.85
CA VAL A 105 -8.44 4.60 9.85
C VAL A 105 -8.94 5.86 9.17
N PHE A 106 -9.63 5.70 8.04
CA PHE A 106 -10.07 6.79 7.18
C PHE A 106 -11.59 6.90 7.15
N ASP A 107 -12.11 8.08 7.49
CA ASP A 107 -13.52 8.42 7.33
C ASP A 107 -13.78 8.91 5.91
N VAL A 108 -14.44 8.09 5.11
CA VAL A 108 -14.79 8.36 3.72
C VAL A 108 -16.19 8.92 3.64
N THR A 109 -16.32 10.24 3.67
CA THR A 109 -17.61 10.92 3.58
C THR A 109 -18.06 11.23 2.16
N ASN A 110 -17.16 11.14 1.17
CA ASN A 110 -17.45 11.38 -0.25
C ASN A 110 -16.54 10.55 -1.15
N VAL A 111 -17.07 9.53 -1.82
CA VAL A 111 -16.30 8.62 -2.68
C VAL A 111 -15.69 9.29 -3.93
N SER A 112 -16.22 10.46 -4.35
CA SER A 112 -15.66 11.16 -5.50
C SER A 112 -14.34 11.87 -5.17
N THR A 113 -14.16 12.30 -3.92
CA THR A 113 -13.02 13.11 -3.49
C THR A 113 -12.10 12.42 -2.49
N HIS A 114 -12.63 11.47 -1.68
CA HIS A 114 -11.83 10.73 -0.72
C HIS A 114 -11.17 9.54 -1.40
N LYS A 115 -9.84 9.56 -1.46
CA LYS A 115 -9.03 8.52 -2.10
C LYS A 115 -7.78 8.26 -1.27
N CYS A 116 -7.12 7.15 -1.54
CA CYS A 116 -5.80 6.88 -0.96
C CYS A 116 -4.84 6.32 -2.00
N ARG A 117 -3.55 6.34 -1.66
CA ARG A 117 -2.45 5.75 -2.42
C ARG A 117 -1.34 5.34 -1.47
N PHE A 118 -0.38 4.59 -1.96
CA PHE A 118 0.71 4.02 -1.17
C PHE A 118 2.06 4.48 -1.68
N VAL A 119 2.97 4.68 -0.73
CA VAL A 119 4.31 5.19 -0.99
C VAL A 119 5.34 4.26 -0.37
N VAL A 120 6.39 3.98 -1.13
CA VAL A 120 7.67 3.49 -0.66
C VAL A 120 8.71 4.51 -1.11
N ALA A 121 9.43 5.10 -0.19
CA ALA A 121 10.36 6.20 -0.48
C ALA A 121 11.67 6.07 0.27
N SER A 122 12.67 6.83 -0.17
CA SER A 122 14.04 6.81 0.36
C SER A 122 14.72 5.44 0.20
N VAL A 123 14.34 4.69 -0.82
CA VAL A 123 14.88 3.37 -1.12
C VAL A 123 16.23 3.52 -1.81
N SER A 124 17.26 2.84 -1.29
CA SER A 124 18.53 2.75 -2.00
C SER A 124 18.42 1.86 -3.24
N SER A 125 19.28 2.10 -4.23
CA SER A 125 19.32 1.28 -5.46
C SER A 125 19.62 -0.21 -5.22
N ASP A 126 20.13 -0.54 -4.03
CA ASP A 126 20.48 -1.91 -3.62
C ASP A 126 19.34 -2.60 -2.86
N THR A 127 18.20 -1.90 -2.66
CA THR A 127 17.03 -2.41 -1.97
C THR A 127 15.94 -2.77 -2.97
N THR A 128 15.42 -3.98 -2.86
CA THR A 128 14.30 -4.45 -3.66
C THR A 128 13.03 -4.50 -2.81
N THR A 129 11.97 -3.85 -3.29
CA THR A 129 10.61 -4.05 -2.79
C THR A 129 9.98 -5.20 -3.56
N HIS A 130 9.55 -6.24 -2.83
CA HIS A 130 9.06 -7.47 -3.44
C HIS A 130 7.59 -7.41 -3.81
N GLY A 131 7.30 -7.93 -5.01
CA GLY A 131 5.96 -8.17 -5.51
C GLY A 131 5.82 -9.56 -6.12
N HIS A 132 4.64 -10.15 -6.02
CA HIS A 132 4.39 -11.48 -6.55
C HIS A 132 2.96 -11.60 -7.07
N SER A 133 2.77 -12.21 -8.25
CA SER A 133 1.46 -12.34 -8.91
C SER A 133 0.52 -13.37 -8.27
N SER A 134 1.00 -14.19 -7.34
CA SER A 134 0.18 -15.20 -6.65
C SER A 134 0.30 -15.18 -5.13
N GLN A 135 1.17 -14.34 -4.57
CA GLN A 135 1.38 -14.21 -3.12
C GLN A 135 1.34 -12.73 -2.70
N ASN A 136 0.84 -12.45 -1.51
CA ASN A 136 0.78 -11.10 -0.97
C ASN A 136 2.08 -10.74 -0.24
N GLU A 137 3.14 -10.41 -0.98
CA GLU A 137 4.40 -9.92 -0.41
C GLU A 137 4.26 -8.43 -0.04
N THR A 138 4.22 -7.54 -1.02
CA THR A 138 3.83 -6.14 -0.80
C THR A 138 2.36 -5.98 -1.18
N HIS A 139 1.54 -5.56 -0.22
CA HIS A 139 0.08 -5.53 -0.42
C HIS A 139 -0.63 -4.53 0.48
N ALA A 140 -1.83 -4.15 0.06
CA ALA A 140 -2.76 -3.33 0.82
C ALA A 140 -4.05 -4.09 1.15
N THR A 141 -4.54 -3.91 2.38
CA THR A 141 -5.82 -4.47 2.84
C THR A 141 -6.78 -3.34 3.21
N PHE A 142 -8.01 -3.45 2.74
CA PHE A 142 -9.09 -2.49 3.01
C PHE A 142 -10.26 -3.20 3.68
N ILE A 143 -10.67 -2.71 4.85
CA ILE A 143 -11.82 -3.24 5.59
C ILE A 143 -12.76 -2.07 5.91
N LYS A 144 -14.00 -2.10 5.40
CA LYS A 144 -15.03 -1.19 5.88
C LYS A 144 -15.48 -1.63 7.27
N LEU A 145 -15.30 -0.79 8.28
CA LEU A 145 -15.64 -1.06 9.67
C LEU A 145 -17.08 -0.72 9.98
N GLY A 146 -17.63 0.28 9.29
CA GLY A 146 -18.99 0.76 9.52
C GLY A 146 -19.35 1.93 8.62
N ASP A 147 -20.53 2.48 8.82
CA ASP A 147 -20.98 3.69 8.15
C ASP A 147 -20.44 4.95 8.85
N THR A 148 -20.38 6.08 8.13
CA THR A 148 -20.03 7.41 8.68
C THR A 148 -21.19 8.01 9.43
#